data_1fa1153ccaeafd16505c74a51cadd869
#
_entry.id   1fa1153ccaeafd16505c74a51cadd869
#
_cell.length_a   1.000
_cell.length_b   1.000
_cell.length_c   1.000
_cell.angle_alpha   90.00
_cell.angle_beta   90.00
_cell.angle_gamma   90.00
#
_symmetry.space_group_name_H-M   'P 1'
#
loop_
_entity.id
_entity.type
_entity.pdbx_description
1 polymer ?
#
loop_
_entity_poly.entity_id
_entity_poly.type
_entity_poly.pdbx_seq_one_letter_code
_entity_poly.pdbx_strand_id
1 'polypeptide(L)'
;MIGVLRTLILALVLALPAIPVSAEAPAILLAEVYRNQVDVAQYLVSEKLDGVRAIWDGQILRFRSGKAINAPTWFLAGLPKQPLDGELWMGRGTFERLAGIVRREVPDDAEWRQLRYMIFELPGAPGTFAERAEQIRETVRQANVPWLREIEQFRVVDRNSLEKRMKEVVKAGGEGLMLHRAEAPYETGRSDTLLKMKPWEDAEAVVIGYVPGKGRHAGRMGALRVRADDGREFSLGTGFTDQQRLAPPPLGTTVTYRYHDLTRKGLPRFASFLRVRAD
;
A
#
# COMPACT_ATOMS: atom_id res chain seq x y z
N MET A 1 0.71 79.33 24.85
CA MET A 1 0.41 78.55 23.60
C MET A 1 1.33 77.34 23.63
N ILE A 2 0.82 76.19 24.02
CA ILE A 2 1.58 74.91 24.16
C ILE A 2 1.14 74.00 23.04
N GLY A 3 2.06 73.77 22.05
CA GLY A 3 1.84 72.87 20.93
C GLY A 3 2.05 71.41 21.32
N VAL A 4 1.03 70.61 21.18
CA VAL A 4 1.11 69.14 21.43
C VAL A 4 1.52 68.45 20.14
N LEU A 5 2.75 67.90 20.15
CA LEU A 5 3.29 67.07 19.07
C LEU A 5 2.70 65.66 19.19
N ARG A 6 1.77 65.26 18.31
CA ARG A 6 1.24 63.87 18.22
C ARG A 6 2.22 63.03 17.38
N THR A 7 2.94 62.12 18.06
CA THR A 7 3.79 61.11 17.40
C THR A 7 2.91 59.96 16.93
N LEU A 8 2.82 59.76 15.61
CA LEU A 8 2.11 58.65 14.98
C LEU A 8 3.09 57.45 14.96
N ILE A 9 2.82 56.42 15.77
CA ILE A 9 3.57 55.15 15.73
C ILE A 9 2.92 54.27 14.65
N LEU A 10 3.61 54.10 13.52
CA LEU A 10 3.20 53.19 12.46
C LEU A 10 3.70 51.77 12.82
N ALA A 11 2.76 50.89 13.25
CA ALA A 11 3.08 49.50 13.51
C ALA A 11 3.20 48.74 12.18
N LEU A 12 4.43 48.42 11.80
CA LEU A 12 4.72 47.55 10.66
C LEU A 12 4.43 46.10 11.02
N VAL A 13 3.30 45.54 10.61
CA VAL A 13 2.99 44.12 10.75
C VAL A 13 3.79 43.35 9.70
N LEU A 14 4.89 42.74 10.12
CA LEU A 14 5.64 41.77 9.28
C LEU A 14 4.79 40.50 9.16
N ALA A 15 4.15 40.31 8.02
CA ALA A 15 3.54 39.03 7.63
C ALA A 15 4.69 38.05 7.31
N LEU A 16 5.01 37.17 8.24
CA LEU A 16 5.92 36.03 7.98
C LEU A 16 5.20 35.09 6.98
N PRO A 17 5.88 34.67 5.87
CA PRO A 17 5.32 33.67 5.00
C PRO A 17 5.14 32.36 5.78
N ALA A 18 3.93 31.80 5.77
CA ALA A 18 3.66 30.47 6.31
C ALA A 18 4.45 29.45 5.45
N ILE A 19 5.52 28.90 6.01
CA ILE A 19 6.24 27.79 5.39
C ILE A 19 5.25 26.60 5.41
N PRO A 20 4.94 25.98 4.26
CA PRO A 20 4.10 24.78 4.25
C PRO A 20 4.84 23.69 5.04
N VAL A 21 4.34 23.34 6.21
CA VAL A 21 4.79 22.16 6.97
C VAL A 21 4.40 20.94 6.12
N SER A 22 5.37 20.35 5.46
CA SER A 22 5.18 19.04 4.83
C SER A 22 4.81 18.07 5.95
N ALA A 23 3.62 17.48 5.88
CA ALA A 23 3.20 16.49 6.87
C ALA A 23 4.17 15.31 6.82
N GLU A 24 4.87 15.08 7.92
CA GLU A 24 5.77 13.93 8.06
C GLU A 24 4.96 12.63 7.91
N ALA A 25 5.55 11.64 7.21
CA ALA A 25 4.90 10.34 7.06
C ALA A 25 4.79 9.67 8.44
N PRO A 26 3.62 9.12 8.79
CA PRO A 26 3.44 8.48 10.10
C PRO A 26 4.38 7.28 10.26
N ALA A 27 4.96 7.14 11.45
CA ALA A 27 5.72 5.96 11.82
C ALA A 27 4.74 4.79 12.02
N ILE A 28 4.74 3.83 11.10
CA ILE A 28 3.81 2.71 11.06
C ILE A 28 4.53 1.38 10.89
N LEU A 29 3.88 0.29 11.27
CA LEU A 29 4.32 -1.07 11.00
C LEU A 29 4.34 -1.34 9.50
N LEU A 30 5.43 -1.92 8.98
CA LEU A 30 5.64 -2.22 7.57
C LEU A 30 5.94 -3.71 7.39
N ALA A 31 5.30 -4.33 6.40
CA ALA A 31 5.50 -5.74 6.13
C ALA A 31 6.82 -6.05 5.42
N GLU A 32 7.50 -7.11 5.86
CA GLU A 32 8.52 -7.82 5.08
C GLU A 32 7.89 -8.87 4.16
N VAL A 33 8.70 -9.47 3.30
CA VAL A 33 8.26 -10.55 2.42
C VAL A 33 8.39 -11.89 3.12
N TYR A 34 7.31 -12.68 3.14
CA TYR A 34 7.36 -14.06 3.58
C TYR A 34 8.15 -14.91 2.59
N ARG A 35 9.22 -15.57 3.07
CA ARG A 35 10.12 -16.46 2.31
C ARG A 35 10.29 -17.81 2.98
N ASN A 36 9.30 -18.24 3.73
CA ASN A 36 9.35 -19.47 4.53
C ASN A 36 10.43 -19.46 5.64
N GLN A 37 10.66 -18.28 6.21
CA GLN A 37 11.67 -18.04 7.24
C GLN A 37 11.17 -18.18 8.68
N VAL A 38 9.87 -18.39 8.87
CA VAL A 38 9.21 -18.40 10.18
C VAL A 38 8.28 -19.61 10.35
N ASP A 39 7.99 -19.96 11.60
CA ASP A 39 6.92 -20.90 11.95
C ASP A 39 5.56 -20.17 11.85
N VAL A 40 4.77 -20.54 10.84
CA VAL A 40 3.50 -19.87 10.53
C VAL A 40 2.42 -20.09 11.60
N ALA A 41 2.54 -21.13 12.43
CA ALA A 41 1.60 -21.37 13.53
C ALA A 41 1.63 -20.28 14.61
N GLN A 42 2.72 -19.51 14.69
CA GLN A 42 2.86 -18.37 15.59
C GLN A 42 2.19 -17.09 15.08
N TYR A 43 1.61 -17.12 13.86
CA TYR A 43 1.03 -15.94 13.21
C TYR A 43 -0.49 -16.03 13.12
N LEU A 44 -1.12 -14.86 13.25
CA LEU A 44 -2.46 -14.64 12.74
C LEU A 44 -2.34 -14.27 11.26
N VAL A 45 -3.22 -14.83 10.45
CA VAL A 45 -3.20 -14.67 9.00
C VAL A 45 -4.47 -13.95 8.57
N SER A 46 -4.33 -13.02 7.63
CA SER A 46 -5.46 -12.31 7.02
C SER A 46 -5.28 -12.18 5.51
N GLU A 47 -6.35 -11.85 4.80
CA GLU A 47 -6.24 -11.48 3.39
C GLU A 47 -5.47 -10.18 3.25
N LYS A 48 -4.52 -10.13 2.30
CA LYS A 48 -3.90 -8.89 1.88
C LYS A 48 -4.85 -8.19 0.90
N LEU A 49 -5.47 -7.12 1.36
CA LEU A 49 -6.37 -6.32 0.54
C LEU A 49 -5.57 -5.45 -0.45
N ASP A 50 -6.09 -5.33 -1.67
CA ASP A 50 -5.60 -4.41 -2.69
C ASP A 50 -6.44 -3.13 -2.64
N GLY A 51 -6.05 -2.22 -1.76
CA GLY A 51 -6.74 -0.97 -1.48
C GLY A 51 -5.77 0.20 -1.28
N VAL A 52 -6.22 1.20 -0.55
CA VAL A 52 -5.43 2.37 -0.18
C VAL A 52 -5.28 2.42 1.34
N ARG A 53 -4.05 2.16 1.84
CA ARG A 53 -3.77 2.26 3.27
C ARG A 53 -4.06 3.65 3.78
N ALA A 54 -4.84 3.71 4.83
CA ALA A 54 -5.23 4.94 5.50
C ALA A 54 -4.96 4.82 7.00
N ILE A 55 -4.40 5.88 7.58
CA ILE A 55 -4.08 5.98 8.99
C ILE A 55 -4.95 7.08 9.58
N TRP A 56 -5.74 6.72 10.58
CA TRP A 56 -6.54 7.62 11.38
C TRP A 56 -5.81 7.93 12.69
N ASP A 57 -5.54 9.19 13.00
CA ASP A 57 -4.85 9.60 14.23
C ASP A 57 -5.80 10.00 15.36
N GLY A 58 -7.11 9.82 15.17
CA GLY A 58 -8.17 10.28 16.07
C GLY A 58 -8.83 11.58 15.63
N GLN A 59 -8.29 12.26 14.61
CA GLN A 59 -8.77 13.54 14.09
C GLN A 59 -8.67 13.64 12.56
N ILE A 60 -7.59 13.16 11.97
CA ILE A 60 -7.30 13.29 10.55
C ILE A 60 -7.00 11.91 9.95
N LEU A 61 -7.67 11.59 8.84
CA LEU A 61 -7.37 10.42 8.03
C LEU A 61 -6.25 10.77 7.04
N ARG A 62 -5.18 9.97 7.01
CA ARG A 62 -3.98 10.24 6.20
C ARG A 62 -3.62 9.07 5.30
N PHE A 63 -3.08 9.37 4.15
CA PHE A 63 -2.30 8.41 3.37
C PHE A 63 -1.02 8.00 4.11
N ARG A 64 -0.43 6.91 3.69
CA ARG A 64 0.89 6.46 4.18
C ARG A 64 1.99 7.52 4.01
N SER A 65 1.86 8.43 3.05
CA SER A 65 2.77 9.56 2.84
C SER A 65 2.64 10.67 3.88
N GLY A 66 1.64 10.61 4.76
CA GLY A 66 1.31 11.68 5.70
C GLY A 66 0.30 12.70 5.16
N LYS A 67 0.10 12.77 3.84
CA LYS A 67 -0.90 13.67 3.24
C LYS A 67 -2.30 13.32 3.74
N ALA A 68 -3.11 14.33 4.08
CA ALA A 68 -4.49 14.13 4.49
C ALA A 68 -5.35 13.56 3.34
N ILE A 69 -6.28 12.68 3.70
CA ILE A 69 -7.33 12.17 2.82
C ILE A 69 -8.56 13.02 3.04
N ASN A 70 -9.08 13.66 2.00
CA ASN A 70 -10.31 14.39 2.04
C ASN A 70 -11.49 13.40 2.00
N ALA A 71 -11.98 13.02 3.17
CA ALA A 71 -13.13 12.14 3.30
C ALA A 71 -14.39 12.94 3.66
N PRO A 72 -15.60 12.46 3.34
CA PRO A 72 -16.84 13.12 3.76
C PRO A 72 -16.95 13.24 5.27
N THR A 73 -17.56 14.32 5.76
CA THR A 73 -17.74 14.58 7.19
C THR A 73 -18.42 13.42 7.92
N TRP A 74 -19.47 12.82 7.30
CA TRP A 74 -20.19 11.69 7.89
C TRP A 74 -19.29 10.45 8.06
N PHE A 75 -18.30 10.25 7.17
CA PHE A 75 -17.36 9.15 7.26
C PHE A 75 -16.40 9.35 8.44
N LEU A 76 -15.83 10.54 8.59
CA LEU A 76 -14.94 10.88 9.69
C LEU A 76 -15.64 10.92 11.04
N ALA A 77 -16.87 11.45 11.09
CA ALA A 77 -17.65 11.55 12.33
C ALA A 77 -18.00 10.19 12.95
N GLY A 78 -18.05 9.12 12.14
CA GLY A 78 -18.28 7.76 12.63
C GLY A 78 -17.05 7.03 13.11
N LEU A 79 -15.84 7.61 13.00
CA LEU A 79 -14.61 6.99 13.46
C LEU A 79 -14.42 7.19 14.98
N PRO A 80 -13.86 6.20 15.69
CA PRO A 80 -13.54 6.34 17.10
C PRO A 80 -12.38 7.33 17.31
N LYS A 81 -12.22 7.84 18.53
CA LYS A 81 -11.14 8.79 18.85
C LYS A 81 -9.75 8.15 18.90
N GLN A 82 -9.67 6.84 19.06
CA GLN A 82 -8.39 6.13 19.09
C GLN A 82 -7.79 6.01 17.68
N PRO A 83 -6.46 5.96 17.57
CA PRO A 83 -5.78 5.73 16.30
C PRO A 83 -6.17 4.39 15.67
N LEU A 84 -6.31 4.37 14.33
CA LEU A 84 -6.60 3.18 13.54
C LEU A 84 -5.65 3.12 12.35
N ASP A 85 -5.24 1.91 11.99
CA ASP A 85 -4.51 1.65 10.74
C ASP A 85 -5.26 0.58 9.96
N GLY A 86 -5.58 0.89 8.72
CA GLY A 86 -6.44 0.04 7.91
C GLY A 86 -6.30 0.31 6.42
N GLU A 87 -7.12 -0.40 5.66
CA GLU A 87 -7.19 -0.29 4.21
C GLU A 87 -8.56 0.27 3.81
N LEU A 88 -8.59 1.39 3.09
CA LEU A 88 -9.79 1.78 2.35
C LEU A 88 -9.95 0.79 1.20
N TRP A 89 -11.11 0.16 1.11
CA TRP A 89 -11.35 -0.95 0.19
C TRP A 89 -12.79 -1.00 -0.30
N MET A 90 -13.01 -1.45 -1.52
CA MET A 90 -14.35 -1.56 -2.10
C MET A 90 -14.56 -2.86 -2.89
N GLY A 91 -13.75 -3.88 -2.60
CA GLY A 91 -13.81 -5.18 -3.26
C GLY A 91 -12.56 -5.49 -4.06
N ARG A 92 -12.40 -6.76 -4.43
CA ARG A 92 -11.28 -7.24 -5.23
C ARG A 92 -11.34 -6.66 -6.66
N GLY A 93 -10.19 -6.34 -7.23
CA GLY A 93 -10.09 -5.81 -8.60
C GLY A 93 -10.60 -4.38 -8.78
N THR A 94 -10.76 -3.62 -7.69
CA THR A 94 -11.32 -2.25 -7.76
C THR A 94 -10.31 -1.14 -7.44
N PHE A 95 -9.03 -1.49 -7.28
CA PHE A 95 -7.98 -0.57 -6.84
C PHE A 95 -7.93 0.75 -7.62
N GLU A 96 -7.92 0.70 -8.94
CA GLU A 96 -7.81 1.90 -9.80
C GLU A 96 -8.98 2.87 -9.56
N ARG A 97 -10.21 2.32 -9.47
CA ARG A 97 -11.40 3.12 -9.17
C ARG A 97 -11.33 3.70 -7.77
N LEU A 98 -11.00 2.89 -6.78
CA LEU A 98 -10.84 3.30 -5.38
C LEU A 98 -9.79 4.41 -5.25
N ALA A 99 -8.61 4.22 -5.85
CA ALA A 99 -7.54 5.21 -5.83
C ALA A 99 -7.96 6.54 -6.45
N GLY A 100 -8.76 6.52 -7.51
CA GLY A 100 -9.37 7.71 -8.10
C GLY A 100 -10.32 8.44 -7.14
N ILE A 101 -11.14 7.70 -6.38
CA ILE A 101 -12.10 8.27 -5.41
C ILE A 101 -11.38 8.96 -4.25
N VAL A 102 -10.43 8.27 -3.61
CA VAL A 102 -9.80 8.75 -2.37
C VAL A 102 -8.77 9.86 -2.58
N ARG A 103 -8.31 10.07 -3.82
CA ARG A 103 -7.36 11.15 -4.16
C ARG A 103 -8.01 12.47 -4.54
N ARG A 104 -9.33 12.52 -4.68
CA ARG A 104 -10.04 13.76 -5.04
C ARG A 104 -9.94 14.78 -3.92
N GLU A 105 -9.80 16.04 -4.29
CA GLU A 105 -9.84 17.16 -3.36
C GLU A 105 -11.23 17.36 -2.74
N VAL A 106 -12.27 17.16 -3.55
CA VAL A 106 -13.66 17.20 -3.10
C VAL A 106 -14.22 15.77 -3.15
N PRO A 107 -14.54 15.17 -1.98
CA PRO A 107 -15.08 13.83 -1.92
C PRO A 107 -16.51 13.78 -2.47
N ASP A 108 -16.85 12.69 -3.17
CA ASP A 108 -18.22 12.39 -3.59
C ASP A 108 -18.86 11.41 -2.61
N ASP A 109 -19.97 11.80 -2.01
CA ASP A 109 -20.68 11.02 -1.00
C ASP A 109 -21.17 9.66 -1.52
N ALA A 110 -21.68 9.62 -2.75
CA ALA A 110 -22.22 8.40 -3.34
C ALA A 110 -21.12 7.36 -3.62
N GLU A 111 -19.95 7.84 -4.04
CA GLU A 111 -18.79 6.97 -4.22
C GLU A 111 -18.23 6.49 -2.88
N TRP A 112 -18.10 7.36 -1.87
CA TRP A 112 -17.62 7.01 -0.54
C TRP A 112 -18.53 6.01 0.19
N ARG A 113 -19.82 5.97 -0.06
CA ARG A 113 -20.74 4.95 0.48
C ARG A 113 -20.44 3.53 0.01
N GLN A 114 -19.67 3.37 -1.06
CA GLN A 114 -19.24 2.07 -1.58
C GLN A 114 -17.96 1.55 -0.90
N LEU A 115 -17.22 2.41 -0.18
CA LEU A 115 -15.99 2.07 0.50
C LEU A 115 -16.25 1.39 1.84
N ARG A 116 -15.27 0.58 2.26
CA ARG A 116 -15.11 0.09 3.63
C ARG A 116 -13.74 0.54 4.13
N TYR A 117 -13.65 0.86 5.41
CA TYR A 117 -12.38 1.06 6.09
C TYR A 117 -12.10 -0.21 6.89
N MET A 118 -11.17 -1.01 6.39
CA MET A 118 -10.85 -2.35 6.86
C MET A 118 -9.68 -2.26 7.85
N ILE A 119 -9.96 -2.34 9.15
CA ILE A 119 -8.95 -2.15 10.21
C ILE A 119 -8.16 -3.43 10.42
N PHE A 120 -6.85 -3.30 10.50
CA PHE A 120 -5.93 -4.41 10.77
C PHE A 120 -4.94 -4.14 11.91
N GLU A 121 -4.84 -2.88 12.41
CA GLU A 121 -3.96 -2.56 13.52
C GLU A 121 -4.46 -1.34 14.32
N LEU A 122 -4.07 -1.28 15.60
CA LEU A 122 -4.28 -0.17 16.51
C LEU A 122 -2.93 0.47 16.86
N PRO A 123 -2.51 1.54 16.18
CA PRO A 123 -1.22 2.17 16.41
C PRO A 123 -1.02 2.59 17.86
N GLY A 124 0.08 2.13 18.48
CA GLY A 124 0.45 2.47 19.85
C GLY A 124 -0.36 1.77 20.94
N ALA A 125 -1.33 0.91 20.60
CA ALA A 125 -2.07 0.16 21.61
C ALA A 125 -1.17 -0.90 22.29
N PRO A 126 -1.29 -1.08 23.61
CA PRO A 126 -0.51 -2.05 24.36
C PRO A 126 -0.93 -3.49 24.07
N GLY A 127 -0.13 -4.44 24.55
CA GLY A 127 -0.42 -5.87 24.46
C GLY A 127 0.11 -6.51 23.18
N THR A 128 -0.24 -7.77 23.02
CA THR A 128 0.11 -8.61 21.86
C THR A 128 -0.79 -8.28 20.68
N PHE A 129 -0.39 -8.68 19.45
CA PHE A 129 -1.28 -8.51 18.29
C PHE A 129 -2.58 -9.31 18.43
N ALA A 130 -2.53 -10.48 19.04
CA ALA A 130 -3.74 -11.26 19.29
C ALA A 130 -4.76 -10.48 20.16
N GLU A 131 -4.29 -9.81 21.21
CA GLU A 131 -5.14 -8.96 22.07
C GLU A 131 -5.63 -7.71 21.29
N ARG A 132 -4.77 -7.09 20.49
CA ARG A 132 -5.19 -5.94 19.66
C ARG A 132 -6.20 -6.33 18.58
N ALA A 133 -6.12 -7.53 18.02
CA ALA A 133 -7.13 -8.05 17.09
C ALA A 133 -8.51 -8.18 17.73
N GLU A 134 -8.58 -8.61 19.00
CA GLU A 134 -9.84 -8.60 19.75
C GLU A 134 -10.33 -7.17 20.05
N GLN A 135 -9.41 -6.27 20.41
CA GLN A 135 -9.74 -4.86 20.62
C GLN A 135 -10.26 -4.20 19.33
N ILE A 136 -9.73 -4.57 18.14
CA ILE A 136 -10.24 -4.10 16.85
C ILE A 136 -11.69 -4.52 16.67
N ARG A 137 -12.03 -5.81 16.91
CA ARG A 137 -13.42 -6.32 16.82
C ARG A 137 -14.35 -5.52 17.72
N GLU A 138 -13.94 -5.31 18.97
CA GLU A 138 -14.74 -4.55 19.94
C GLU A 138 -14.91 -3.09 19.49
N THR A 139 -13.85 -2.44 19.02
CA THR A 139 -13.89 -1.07 18.49
C THR A 139 -14.86 -0.94 17.32
N VAL A 140 -14.80 -1.85 16.35
CA VAL A 140 -15.70 -1.88 15.21
C VAL A 140 -17.15 -2.10 15.65
N ARG A 141 -17.38 -3.01 16.58
CA ARG A 141 -18.69 -3.29 17.14
C ARG A 141 -19.28 -2.07 17.86
N GLN A 142 -18.48 -1.37 18.67
CA GLN A 142 -18.91 -0.17 19.40
C GLN A 142 -19.18 1.01 18.47
N ALA A 143 -18.37 1.21 17.44
CA ALA A 143 -18.58 2.25 16.44
C ALA A 143 -19.92 2.07 15.71
N ASN A 144 -20.36 0.83 15.51
CA ASN A 144 -21.65 0.46 14.92
C ASN A 144 -21.97 1.20 13.61
N VAL A 145 -20.96 1.40 12.76
CA VAL A 145 -21.12 2.01 11.44
C VAL A 145 -20.86 0.96 10.34
N PRO A 146 -21.64 0.94 9.25
CA PRO A 146 -21.62 -0.16 8.28
C PRO A 146 -20.36 -0.23 7.45
N TRP A 147 -19.62 0.85 7.36
CA TRP A 147 -18.41 0.96 6.52
C TRP A 147 -17.09 0.76 7.30
N LEU A 148 -17.10 0.76 8.64
CA LEU A 148 -15.95 0.39 9.46
C LEU A 148 -16.01 -1.11 9.74
N ARG A 149 -14.96 -1.85 9.38
CA ARG A 149 -14.89 -3.30 9.52
C ARG A 149 -13.50 -3.71 9.99
N GLU A 150 -13.42 -4.82 10.71
CA GLU A 150 -12.16 -5.51 10.95
C GLU A 150 -11.77 -6.35 9.74
N ILE A 151 -10.47 -6.56 9.55
CA ILE A 151 -9.98 -7.63 8.68
C ILE A 151 -10.00 -8.93 9.48
N GLU A 152 -10.68 -9.96 8.94
CA GLU A 152 -10.73 -11.27 9.55
C GLU A 152 -9.33 -11.84 9.75
N GLN A 153 -9.04 -12.24 10.98
CA GLN A 153 -7.81 -12.93 11.37
C GLN A 153 -8.08 -14.40 11.62
N PHE A 154 -7.29 -15.29 11.04
CA PHE A 154 -7.40 -16.74 11.24
C PHE A 154 -6.05 -17.37 11.53
N ARG A 155 -6.02 -18.60 12.02
CA ARG A 155 -4.79 -19.35 12.24
C ARG A 155 -4.63 -20.44 11.18
N VAL A 156 -3.38 -20.75 10.89
CA VAL A 156 -2.97 -21.91 10.10
C VAL A 156 -2.05 -22.77 10.96
N VAL A 157 -2.09 -24.08 10.76
CA VAL A 157 -1.31 -25.02 11.59
C VAL A 157 0.09 -25.28 11.00
N ASP A 158 0.25 -25.10 9.69
CA ASP A 158 1.48 -25.39 8.97
C ASP A 158 1.56 -24.64 7.65
N ARG A 159 2.71 -24.76 7.00
CA ARG A 159 2.98 -24.18 5.68
C ARG A 159 2.00 -24.67 4.61
N ASN A 160 1.63 -25.94 4.61
CA ASN A 160 0.75 -26.48 3.56
C ASN A 160 -0.64 -25.86 3.64
N SER A 161 -1.17 -25.68 4.86
CA SER A 161 -2.45 -24.99 5.08
C SER A 161 -2.37 -23.49 4.70
N LEU A 162 -1.24 -22.82 4.96
CA LEU A 162 -1.01 -21.45 4.50
C LEU A 162 -1.00 -21.35 2.96
N GLU A 163 -0.26 -22.24 2.29
CA GLU A 163 -0.19 -22.28 0.82
C GLU A 163 -1.55 -22.61 0.18
N LYS A 164 -2.31 -23.50 0.81
CA LYS A 164 -3.69 -23.81 0.38
C LYS A 164 -4.56 -22.56 0.47
N ARG A 165 -4.54 -21.86 1.60
CA ARG A 165 -5.30 -20.63 1.79
C ARG A 165 -4.88 -19.53 0.80
N MET A 166 -3.58 -19.39 0.56
CA MET A 166 -3.04 -18.48 -0.46
C MET A 166 -3.63 -18.76 -1.86
N LYS A 167 -3.65 -20.02 -2.28
CA LYS A 167 -4.20 -20.43 -3.58
C LYS A 167 -5.71 -20.12 -3.66
N GLU A 168 -6.46 -20.35 -2.59
CA GLU A 168 -7.89 -20.03 -2.51
C GLU A 168 -8.15 -18.53 -2.69
N VAL A 169 -7.42 -17.68 -1.94
CA VAL A 169 -7.53 -16.22 -2.00
C VAL A 169 -7.21 -15.71 -3.41
N VAL A 170 -6.09 -16.16 -3.99
CA VAL A 170 -5.66 -15.74 -5.34
C VAL A 170 -6.64 -16.23 -6.42
N LYS A 171 -7.13 -17.46 -6.32
CA LYS A 171 -8.16 -18.00 -7.24
C LYS A 171 -9.45 -17.17 -7.20
N ALA A 172 -9.78 -16.63 -6.04
CA ALA A 172 -10.94 -15.74 -5.86
C ALA A 172 -10.64 -14.27 -6.20
N GLY A 173 -9.47 -13.95 -6.78
CA GLY A 173 -9.08 -12.61 -7.22
C GLY A 173 -8.48 -11.73 -6.11
N GLY A 174 -8.11 -12.30 -4.96
CA GLY A 174 -7.39 -11.61 -3.89
C GLY A 174 -5.90 -11.43 -4.20
N GLU A 175 -5.24 -10.47 -3.56
CA GLU A 175 -3.83 -10.12 -3.80
C GLU A 175 -2.86 -11.11 -3.13
N GLY A 176 -3.22 -11.64 -1.97
CA GLY A 176 -2.37 -12.52 -1.18
C GLY A 176 -2.78 -12.61 0.28
N LEU A 177 -1.81 -12.87 1.14
CA LEU A 177 -2.00 -12.99 2.57
C LEU A 177 -1.06 -12.06 3.34
N MET A 178 -1.47 -11.66 4.54
CA MET A 178 -0.65 -11.03 5.57
C MET A 178 -0.51 -12.00 6.74
N LEU A 179 0.67 -12.09 7.30
CA LEU A 179 0.95 -12.86 8.50
C LEU A 179 1.46 -11.89 9.57
N HIS A 180 0.77 -11.80 10.69
CA HIS A 180 1.17 -10.94 11.81
C HIS A 180 1.43 -11.82 13.03
N ARG A 181 2.63 -11.73 13.64
CA ARG A 181 3.02 -12.55 14.78
C ARG A 181 2.06 -12.29 15.95
N ALA A 182 1.38 -13.35 16.41
CA ALA A 182 0.29 -13.23 17.39
C ALA A 182 0.74 -12.58 18.70
N GLU A 183 1.95 -12.92 19.18
CA GLU A 183 2.49 -12.44 20.46
C GLU A 183 3.29 -11.12 20.35
N ALA A 184 3.35 -10.51 19.16
CA ALA A 184 4.16 -9.31 18.98
C ALA A 184 3.51 -8.07 19.60
N PRO A 185 4.25 -7.22 20.30
CA PRO A 185 3.81 -5.87 20.65
C PRO A 185 3.67 -5.01 19.40
N TYR A 186 3.03 -3.85 19.53
CA TYR A 186 3.03 -2.88 18.44
C TYR A 186 4.44 -2.29 18.26
N GLU A 187 4.93 -2.30 17.05
CA GLU A 187 6.20 -1.68 16.67
C GLU A 187 6.08 -1.01 15.29
N THR A 188 6.96 -0.06 15.01
CA THR A 188 7.01 0.63 13.72
C THR A 188 8.21 0.16 12.89
N GLY A 189 8.16 0.39 11.60
CA GLY A 189 9.23 -0.06 10.69
C GLY A 189 9.01 -1.46 10.14
N ARG A 190 10.09 -2.08 9.64
CA ARG A 190 10.08 -3.43 9.05
C ARG A 190 10.73 -4.41 10.00
N SER A 191 10.05 -5.52 10.22
CA SER A 191 10.55 -6.66 10.96
C SER A 191 9.83 -7.93 10.50
N ASP A 192 10.22 -9.08 11.04
CA ASP A 192 9.52 -10.33 10.81
C ASP A 192 8.16 -10.41 11.55
N THR A 193 7.83 -9.38 12.34
CA THR A 193 6.53 -9.26 13.02
C THR A 193 5.35 -9.24 12.07
N LEU A 194 5.50 -8.55 10.93
CA LEU A 194 4.49 -8.50 9.88
C LEU A 194 5.09 -8.93 8.55
N LEU A 195 4.51 -9.96 7.94
CA LEU A 195 4.95 -10.50 6.67
C LEU A 195 3.81 -10.43 5.63
N LYS A 196 4.17 -10.19 4.38
CA LYS A 196 3.26 -10.30 3.24
C LYS A 196 3.63 -11.51 2.39
N MET A 197 2.62 -12.28 1.98
CA MET A 197 2.74 -13.39 1.05
C MET A 197 1.90 -13.10 -0.19
N LYS A 198 2.56 -13.00 -1.34
CA LYS A 198 1.93 -12.73 -2.64
C LYS A 198 2.33 -13.81 -3.63
N PRO A 199 1.49 -14.10 -4.65
CA PRO A 199 1.87 -15.02 -5.72
C PRO A 199 2.97 -14.42 -6.60
N TRP A 200 3.06 -13.08 -6.61
CA TRP A 200 4.01 -12.31 -7.39
C TRP A 200 4.55 -11.15 -6.56
N GLU A 201 5.83 -10.89 -6.74
CA GLU A 201 6.48 -9.65 -6.29
C GLU A 201 6.58 -8.68 -7.45
N ASP A 202 6.38 -7.39 -7.20
CA ASP A 202 6.59 -6.34 -8.17
C ASP A 202 7.94 -5.65 -7.87
N ALA A 203 8.66 -5.30 -8.93
CA ALA A 203 9.87 -4.49 -8.85
C ALA A 203 10.00 -3.60 -10.09
N GLU A 204 11.00 -2.71 -10.05
CA GLU A 204 11.26 -1.78 -11.13
C GLU A 204 12.62 -2.03 -11.76
N ALA A 205 12.74 -1.70 -13.03
CA ALA A 205 14.00 -1.77 -13.76
C ALA A 205 14.01 -0.76 -14.91
N VAL A 206 15.20 -0.29 -15.27
CA VAL A 206 15.41 0.64 -16.38
C VAL A 206 15.62 -0.14 -17.67
N VAL A 207 14.96 0.25 -18.74
CA VAL A 207 15.14 -0.32 -20.10
C VAL A 207 16.51 0.07 -20.63
N ILE A 208 17.35 -0.93 -20.92
CA ILE A 208 18.73 -0.74 -21.43
C ILE A 208 18.92 -1.31 -22.83
N GLY A 209 17.92 -1.99 -23.40
CA GLY A 209 18.02 -2.55 -24.74
C GLY A 209 16.83 -3.40 -25.11
N TYR A 210 16.88 -3.92 -26.35
CA TYR A 210 15.84 -4.79 -26.92
C TYR A 210 16.46 -6.08 -27.42
N VAL A 211 15.73 -7.18 -27.24
CA VAL A 211 16.02 -8.48 -27.84
C VAL A 211 15.08 -8.66 -29.02
N PRO A 212 15.57 -8.94 -30.24
CA PRO A 212 14.72 -9.20 -31.39
C PRO A 212 13.78 -10.40 -31.16
N GLY A 213 12.56 -10.28 -31.64
CA GLY A 213 11.59 -11.37 -31.60
C GLY A 213 11.93 -12.50 -32.58
N LYS A 214 11.50 -13.73 -32.22
CA LYS A 214 11.61 -14.92 -33.08
C LYS A 214 10.23 -15.54 -33.31
N GLY A 215 10.11 -16.36 -34.34
CA GLY A 215 8.85 -17.03 -34.66
C GLY A 215 7.71 -16.03 -34.87
N ARG A 216 6.60 -16.18 -34.16
CA ARG A 216 5.44 -15.27 -34.25
C ARG A 216 5.74 -13.81 -33.94
N HIS A 217 6.89 -13.52 -33.30
CA HIS A 217 7.34 -12.17 -32.97
C HIS A 217 8.48 -11.67 -33.86
N ALA A 218 8.77 -12.33 -34.99
CA ALA A 218 9.76 -11.85 -35.97
C ALA A 218 9.38 -10.44 -36.47
N GLY A 219 10.39 -9.55 -36.58
CA GLY A 219 10.19 -8.15 -36.99
C GLY A 219 9.72 -7.19 -35.89
N ARG A 220 9.56 -7.65 -34.64
CA ARG A 220 9.19 -6.84 -33.49
C ARG A 220 10.01 -7.23 -32.26
N MET A 221 9.86 -6.52 -31.16
CA MET A 221 10.55 -6.82 -29.91
C MET A 221 10.13 -8.19 -29.35
N GLY A 222 11.12 -9.04 -29.05
CA GLY A 222 10.95 -10.31 -28.33
C GLY A 222 10.96 -10.12 -26.81
N ALA A 223 11.92 -9.32 -26.31
CA ALA A 223 12.05 -8.99 -24.90
C ALA A 223 12.69 -7.60 -24.71
N LEU A 224 12.41 -6.95 -23.58
CA LEU A 224 13.22 -5.84 -23.08
C LEU A 224 14.46 -6.40 -22.37
N ARG A 225 15.63 -5.81 -22.59
CA ARG A 225 16.75 -5.90 -21.67
C ARG A 225 16.61 -4.79 -20.65
N VAL A 226 16.66 -5.14 -19.36
CA VAL A 226 16.45 -4.20 -18.27
C VAL A 226 17.54 -4.34 -17.22
N ARG A 227 17.79 -3.25 -16.48
CA ARG A 227 18.70 -3.21 -15.34
C ARG A 227 17.90 -2.83 -14.09
N ALA A 228 17.93 -3.70 -13.07
CA ALA A 228 17.35 -3.42 -11.76
C ALA A 228 18.19 -2.42 -10.96
N ASP A 229 17.65 -1.87 -9.87
CA ASP A 229 18.30 -0.87 -9.01
C ASP A 229 19.62 -1.38 -8.38
N ASP A 230 19.73 -2.68 -8.18
CA ASP A 230 20.96 -3.33 -7.69
C ASP A 230 22.00 -3.59 -8.77
N GLY A 231 21.79 -3.10 -9.98
CA GLY A 231 22.68 -3.20 -11.14
C GLY A 231 22.56 -4.51 -11.91
N ARG A 232 21.75 -5.46 -11.49
CA ARG A 232 21.56 -6.74 -12.22
C ARG A 232 20.78 -6.54 -13.49
N GLU A 233 21.23 -7.21 -14.56
CA GLU A 233 20.60 -7.17 -15.87
C GLU A 233 19.89 -8.49 -16.20
N PHE A 234 18.71 -8.40 -16.78
CA PHE A 234 17.96 -9.57 -17.24
C PHE A 234 17.01 -9.18 -18.38
N SER A 235 16.29 -10.18 -18.92
CA SER A 235 15.35 -9.96 -20.01
C SER A 235 13.90 -10.16 -19.56
N LEU A 236 13.02 -9.22 -19.90
CA LEU A 236 11.57 -9.34 -19.77
C LEU A 236 11.00 -9.73 -21.12
N GLY A 237 10.54 -10.99 -21.26
CA GLY A 237 10.03 -11.52 -22.51
C GLY A 237 8.50 -11.68 -22.54
N THR A 238 7.82 -11.53 -21.40
CA THR A 238 6.38 -11.75 -21.23
C THR A 238 5.68 -10.51 -20.68
N GLY A 239 4.34 -10.48 -20.72
CA GLY A 239 3.53 -9.37 -20.23
C GLY A 239 3.25 -8.26 -21.24
N PHE A 240 3.74 -8.37 -22.47
CA PHE A 240 3.55 -7.36 -23.51
C PHE A 240 2.38 -7.70 -24.43
N THR A 241 1.61 -6.69 -24.79
CA THR A 241 0.68 -6.73 -25.90
C THR A 241 1.44 -6.70 -27.23
N ASP A 242 0.79 -7.08 -28.33
CA ASP A 242 1.39 -7.00 -29.67
C ASP A 242 1.74 -5.56 -30.07
N GLN A 243 0.93 -4.59 -29.66
CA GLN A 243 1.20 -3.17 -29.88
C GLN A 243 2.46 -2.70 -29.12
N GLN A 244 2.64 -3.11 -27.87
CA GLN A 244 3.84 -2.79 -27.10
C GLN A 244 5.11 -3.45 -27.65
N ARG A 245 4.97 -4.55 -28.40
CA ARG A 245 6.09 -5.18 -29.07
C ARG A 245 6.49 -4.46 -30.38
N LEU A 246 5.54 -3.77 -31.02
CA LEU A 246 5.80 -2.93 -32.19
C LEU A 246 6.36 -1.57 -31.80
N ALA A 247 5.88 -1.01 -30.70
CA ALA A 247 6.31 0.27 -30.14
C ALA A 247 6.74 0.07 -28.66
N PRO A 248 7.92 -0.51 -28.41
CA PRO A 248 8.38 -0.80 -27.06
C PRO A 248 8.71 0.45 -26.26
N PRO A 249 8.66 0.39 -24.92
CA PRO A 249 9.11 1.49 -24.06
C PRO A 249 10.52 1.96 -24.46
N PRO A 250 10.79 3.30 -24.53
CA PRO A 250 12.07 3.85 -24.89
C PRO A 250 13.22 3.40 -23.97
N LEU A 251 14.46 3.47 -24.45
CA LEU A 251 15.64 3.29 -23.61
C LEU A 251 15.65 4.35 -22.49
N GLY A 252 16.09 3.96 -21.30
CA GLY A 252 16.11 4.82 -20.13
C GLY A 252 14.77 4.89 -19.37
N THR A 253 13.68 4.36 -19.95
CA THR A 253 12.38 4.33 -19.26
C THR A 253 12.38 3.33 -18.11
N THR A 254 11.84 3.73 -16.96
CA THR A 254 11.57 2.81 -15.84
C THR A 254 10.28 2.02 -16.12
N VAL A 255 10.37 0.71 -15.98
CA VAL A 255 9.24 -0.21 -16.12
C VAL A 255 9.02 -0.97 -14.83
N THR A 256 7.75 -1.21 -14.50
CA THR A 256 7.37 -2.13 -13.43
C THR A 256 7.20 -3.52 -14.04
N TYR A 257 7.77 -4.51 -13.40
CA TYR A 257 7.60 -5.91 -13.72
C TYR A 257 7.22 -6.71 -12.48
N ARG A 258 6.56 -7.84 -12.66
CA ARG A 258 6.28 -8.81 -11.60
C ARG A 258 7.12 -10.06 -11.78
N TYR A 259 7.44 -10.73 -10.69
CA TYR A 259 8.16 -12.00 -10.68
C TYR A 259 7.69 -12.86 -9.51
N HIS A 260 7.91 -14.18 -9.62
CA HIS A 260 7.43 -15.11 -8.60
C HIS A 260 8.40 -15.22 -7.42
N ASP A 261 9.71 -15.31 -7.72
CA ASP A 261 10.77 -15.54 -6.74
C ASP A 261 12.13 -15.15 -7.35
N LEU A 262 13.19 -15.21 -6.56
CA LEU A 262 14.54 -14.98 -7.03
C LEU A 262 15.29 -16.32 -7.23
N THR A 263 16.14 -16.37 -8.24
CA THR A 263 17.12 -17.45 -8.40
C THR A 263 18.21 -17.34 -7.31
N ARG A 264 19.06 -18.37 -7.17
CA ARG A 264 20.24 -18.30 -6.29
C ARG A 264 21.21 -17.16 -6.63
N LYS A 265 21.18 -16.67 -7.88
CA LYS A 265 21.95 -15.50 -8.34
C LYS A 265 21.21 -14.18 -8.17
N GLY A 266 20.03 -14.20 -7.50
CA GLY A 266 19.20 -13.03 -7.28
C GLY A 266 18.42 -12.54 -8.51
N LEU A 267 18.41 -13.25 -9.64
CA LEU A 267 17.63 -12.88 -10.81
C LEU A 267 16.16 -13.28 -10.64
N PRO A 268 15.20 -12.44 -11.10
CA PRO A 268 13.79 -12.73 -10.97
C PRO A 268 13.35 -13.93 -11.81
N ARG A 269 12.57 -14.84 -11.20
CA ARG A 269 11.96 -15.99 -11.88
C ARG A 269 10.62 -15.59 -12.48
N PHE A 270 10.35 -16.04 -13.71
CA PHE A 270 9.10 -15.78 -14.42
C PHE A 270 8.76 -14.29 -14.51
N ALA A 271 9.78 -13.45 -14.65
CA ALA A 271 9.61 -12.01 -14.75
C ALA A 271 8.72 -11.63 -15.93
N SER A 272 7.73 -10.79 -15.69
CA SER A 272 6.72 -10.36 -16.66
C SER A 272 6.49 -8.86 -16.54
N PHE A 273 6.54 -8.16 -17.66
CA PHE A 273 6.22 -6.73 -17.74
C PHE A 273 4.79 -6.45 -17.25
N LEU A 274 4.61 -5.38 -16.49
CA LEU A 274 3.30 -4.90 -16.07
C LEU A 274 2.94 -3.58 -16.77
N ARG A 275 3.79 -2.57 -16.60
CA ARG A 275 3.54 -1.23 -17.12
C ARG A 275 4.83 -0.40 -17.20
N VAL A 276 4.77 0.67 -17.96
CA VAL A 276 5.72 1.79 -17.81
C VAL A 276 5.36 2.50 -16.51
N ARG A 277 6.36 2.84 -15.71
CA ARG A 277 6.15 3.65 -14.51
C ARG A 277 5.72 5.05 -14.94
N ALA A 278 4.61 5.53 -14.42
CA ALA A 278 4.26 6.95 -14.48
C ALA A 278 4.95 7.64 -13.30
N ASP A 279 5.79 8.61 -13.59
CA ASP A 279 6.44 9.47 -12.60
C ASP A 279 5.44 10.38 -11.87
#